data_8e16a822c083e489857cc2ff0793c306
#
_entry.id   8e16a822c083e489857cc2ff0793c306
#
_cell.length_a   1.000
_cell.length_b   1.000
_cell.length_c   1.000
_cell.angle_alpha   90.00
_cell.angle_beta   90.00
_cell.angle_gamma   90.00
#
_symmetry.space_group_name_H-M   'P 1'
#
loop_
_entity.id
_entity.type
_entity.pdbx_description
1 polymer ?
#
loop_
_entity_poly.entity_id
_entity_poly.type
_entity_poly.pdbx_seq_one_letter_code
_entity_poly.pdbx_strand_id
1 'polypeptide(L)'
;MLAAAAWLATACTLPGGSAATGASAPPAGTPAPLSSASGPSRPFRPTPTPAPTFATYTVRSQDTLITLARRFETTPESLAYWNRARYPSLDPDSAAYRPNRIEVGWQLSYIPGAVVDPENLPAASGPPPDDPGPAASVGPFPTLPADGGAALVSRGPAGLGGVALTFEYAGGAGAGPGGAAAIVQWLAASGVPATVFVAAGALDDPDGPAVLRRLAGSSSLVAGLLAPADDAARLGEALRADDAALLAALGRSTAPWLRSRGGDAAADALLAAGTAGWTWAVAWDVDPDDGAAPGAGGPIARDIVTRVVSRARGGSIVRLQLGGARTLDALPGILDGLEAAGLRVVPLAEVLGVGEATPGG
;
A
#
# COMPACT_ATOMS: atom_id res chain seq x y z
N MET A 1 51.49 -20.25 -12.93
CA MET A 1 51.81 -21.10 -11.77
C MET A 1 50.50 -21.44 -11.08
N LEU A 2 50.15 -22.72 -11.16
CA LEU A 2 48.93 -23.32 -10.56
C LEU A 2 49.09 -23.43 -9.05
N ALA A 3 47.99 -23.28 -8.28
CA ALA A 3 47.83 -23.98 -7.02
C ALA A 3 46.32 -24.26 -6.84
N ALA A 4 45.93 -25.49 -7.05
CA ALA A 4 44.65 -26.07 -6.69
C ALA A 4 44.73 -26.54 -5.24
N ALA A 5 43.70 -26.29 -4.44
CA ALA A 5 43.50 -26.87 -3.13
C ALA A 5 42.22 -27.73 -3.13
N ALA A 6 42.46 -29.04 -3.05
CA ALA A 6 41.45 -30.08 -2.88
C ALA A 6 41.07 -30.16 -1.37
N TRP A 7 39.80 -30.31 -1.03
CA TRP A 7 39.34 -30.69 0.27
C TRP A 7 38.72 -32.09 0.24
N LEU A 8 39.30 -32.95 1.09
CA LEU A 8 38.94 -34.35 1.28
C LEU A 8 37.62 -34.48 2.09
N ALA A 9 36.77 -35.38 1.60
CA ALA A 9 35.65 -35.91 2.35
C ALA A 9 36.11 -36.99 3.33
N THR A 10 35.73 -36.86 4.61
CA THR A 10 35.94 -37.90 5.61
C THR A 10 34.60 -38.52 5.95
N ALA A 11 34.44 -39.81 5.57
CA ALA A 11 33.31 -40.64 5.95
C ALA A 11 33.59 -41.25 7.35
N CYS A 12 32.65 -41.10 8.28
CA CYS A 12 32.62 -41.84 9.56
C CYS A 12 31.66 -43.01 9.45
N THR A 13 32.19 -44.20 9.53
CA THR A 13 31.51 -45.49 9.66
C THR A 13 31.10 -45.69 11.13
N LEU A 14 29.88 -46.17 11.36
CA LEU A 14 29.39 -46.68 12.64
C LEU A 14 29.62 -48.20 12.75
N PRO A 15 29.99 -48.74 13.92
CA PRO A 15 30.08 -50.20 14.16
C PRO A 15 28.74 -50.75 14.64
N GLY A 16 28.43 -51.95 14.13
CA GLY A 16 27.31 -52.75 14.55
C GLY A 16 27.54 -53.44 15.92
N GLY A 17 26.46 -53.81 16.59
CA GLY A 17 26.44 -54.58 17.83
C GLY A 17 25.10 -55.22 18.07
N SER A 18 25.02 -56.42 17.75
CA SER A 18 24.61 -57.66 18.50
C SER A 18 23.20 -57.78 19.03
N ALA A 19 22.63 -58.88 18.62
CA ALA A 19 21.34 -59.45 19.02
C ALA A 19 21.36 -59.90 20.50
N ALA A 20 20.19 -59.81 21.15
CA ALA A 20 19.87 -60.58 22.33
C ALA A 20 18.44 -61.08 22.28
N THR A 21 18.36 -62.32 22.50
CA THR A 21 17.26 -63.30 22.44
C THR A 21 16.16 -63.10 23.50
N GLY A 22 14.94 -63.32 23.10
CA GLY A 22 13.93 -64.16 23.73
C GLY A 22 13.41 -63.77 25.11
N ALA A 23 12.14 -63.34 25.17
CA ALA A 23 11.26 -63.64 26.30
C ALA A 23 9.83 -63.75 25.80
N SER A 24 9.27 -64.90 26.18
CA SER A 24 7.95 -65.40 25.87
C SER A 24 6.84 -64.55 26.48
N ALA A 25 5.78 -64.32 25.72
CA ALA A 25 4.57 -63.64 26.20
C ALA A 25 3.61 -64.61 26.88
N PRO A 26 2.91 -64.27 27.98
CA PRO A 26 1.81 -65.02 28.54
C PRO A 26 0.51 -64.78 27.75
N PRO A 27 -0.46 -65.71 27.88
CA PRO A 27 -1.65 -65.78 27.02
C PRO A 27 -2.70 -64.73 27.33
N ALA A 28 -3.36 -64.27 26.26
CA ALA A 28 -4.43 -63.32 26.28
C ALA A 28 -5.62 -63.65 27.15
N GLY A 29 -5.92 -62.80 28.12
CA GLY A 29 -7.19 -62.86 28.88
C GLY A 29 -8.33 -62.22 28.09
N THR A 30 -9.45 -62.84 28.07
CA THR A 30 -10.69 -62.40 27.44
C THR A 30 -11.15 -61.03 28.01
N PRO A 31 -11.47 -60.05 27.20
CA PRO A 31 -12.01 -58.79 27.72
C PRO A 31 -13.48 -58.97 28.16
N ALA A 32 -13.75 -58.49 29.35
CA ALA A 32 -15.10 -58.31 29.84
C ALA A 32 -15.84 -57.18 29.12
N PRO A 33 -17.17 -57.24 28.93
CA PRO A 33 -17.92 -56.23 28.25
C PRO A 33 -17.94 -54.93 29.06
N LEU A 34 -17.46 -53.82 28.43
CA LEU A 34 -17.58 -52.50 28.97
C LEU A 34 -19.06 -52.07 28.99
N SER A 35 -19.59 -51.88 30.17
CA SER A 35 -20.92 -51.34 30.42
C SER A 35 -20.93 -49.87 29.97
N SER A 36 -21.71 -49.58 28.93
CA SER A 36 -21.94 -48.21 28.46
C SER A 36 -22.82 -47.46 29.46
N ALA A 37 -22.20 -46.70 30.36
CA ALA A 37 -22.92 -45.70 31.16
C ALA A 37 -23.11 -44.45 30.31
N SER A 38 -24.25 -44.34 29.61
CA SER A 38 -24.71 -43.12 28.99
C SER A 38 -25.21 -42.16 30.08
N GLY A 39 -24.28 -41.38 30.64
CA GLY A 39 -24.63 -40.20 31.42
C GLY A 39 -25.02 -39.06 30.46
N PRO A 40 -25.95 -38.17 30.82
CA PRO A 40 -26.30 -37.05 29.98
C PRO A 40 -25.09 -36.15 29.80
N SER A 41 -24.63 -36.00 28.56
CA SER A 41 -23.57 -35.04 28.20
C SER A 41 -24.05 -33.63 28.52
N ARG A 42 -23.47 -33.01 29.51
CA ARG A 42 -23.67 -31.57 29.76
C ARG A 42 -23.23 -30.82 28.50
N PRO A 43 -24.08 -29.95 27.94
CA PRO A 43 -23.67 -29.14 26.82
C PRO A 43 -22.44 -28.31 27.22
N PHE A 44 -21.39 -28.39 26.40
CA PHE A 44 -20.20 -27.56 26.53
C PHE A 44 -20.65 -26.09 26.49
N ARG A 45 -20.57 -25.37 27.60
CA ARG A 45 -20.71 -23.92 27.64
C ARG A 45 -19.33 -23.36 27.35
N PRO A 46 -19.11 -22.68 26.20
CA PRO A 46 -17.85 -22.00 25.98
C PRO A 46 -17.66 -20.97 27.09
N THR A 47 -16.51 -20.98 27.73
CA THR A 47 -16.12 -19.90 28.67
C THR A 47 -16.21 -18.59 27.91
N PRO A 48 -16.93 -17.58 28.40
CA PRO A 48 -16.98 -16.30 27.71
C PRO A 48 -15.54 -15.77 27.57
N THR A 49 -15.10 -15.55 26.34
CA THR A 49 -13.84 -14.86 26.06
C THR A 49 -13.94 -13.48 26.68
N PRO A 50 -13.04 -13.07 27.57
CA PRO A 50 -13.09 -11.74 28.16
C PRO A 50 -13.11 -10.71 27.03
N ALA A 51 -13.96 -9.71 27.14
CA ALA A 51 -14.02 -8.62 26.18
C ALA A 51 -12.64 -7.97 26.08
N PRO A 52 -12.15 -7.66 24.87
CA PRO A 52 -10.84 -7.05 24.71
C PRO A 52 -10.79 -5.70 25.42
N THR A 53 -9.75 -5.49 26.23
CA THR A 53 -9.58 -4.26 26.99
C THR A 53 -8.72 -3.28 26.19
N PHE A 54 -9.25 -2.09 25.91
CA PHE A 54 -8.50 -1.01 25.30
C PHE A 54 -7.49 -0.41 26.26
N ALA A 55 -6.27 -0.22 25.80
CA ALA A 55 -5.25 0.63 26.40
C ALA A 55 -5.21 1.97 25.65
N THR A 56 -4.68 3.00 26.30
CA THR A 56 -4.55 4.34 25.72
C THR A 56 -3.09 4.76 25.67
N TYR A 57 -2.66 5.39 24.58
CA TYR A 57 -1.34 5.96 24.40
C TYR A 57 -1.41 7.40 23.92
N THR A 58 -0.60 8.29 24.51
CA THR A 58 -0.46 9.66 24.04
C THR A 58 0.69 9.76 23.04
N VAL A 59 0.38 10.19 21.83
CA VAL A 59 1.34 10.36 20.72
C VAL A 59 2.41 11.38 21.10
N ARG A 60 3.66 11.02 20.87
CA ARG A 60 4.84 11.85 21.13
C ARG A 60 5.50 12.30 19.83
N SER A 61 6.45 13.22 19.93
CA SER A 61 7.28 13.62 18.80
C SER A 61 8.00 12.40 18.20
N GLN A 62 8.02 12.30 16.87
CA GLN A 62 8.57 11.19 16.06
C GLN A 62 7.76 9.89 16.06
N ASP A 63 6.63 9.82 16.74
CA ASP A 63 5.73 8.68 16.60
C ASP A 63 5.06 8.68 15.21
N THR A 64 4.94 7.49 14.65
CA THR A 64 4.14 7.23 13.45
C THR A 64 3.19 6.06 13.73
N LEU A 65 2.11 5.94 12.96
CA LEU A 65 1.22 4.78 13.10
C LEU A 65 1.98 3.45 12.97
N ILE A 66 2.97 3.41 12.07
CA ILE A 66 3.80 2.21 11.84
C ILE A 66 4.66 1.88 13.06
N THR A 67 5.35 2.89 13.65
CA THR A 67 6.20 2.66 14.83
C THR A 67 5.37 2.26 16.05
N LEU A 68 4.20 2.88 16.23
CA LEU A 68 3.28 2.54 17.32
C LEU A 68 2.63 1.17 17.12
N ALA A 69 2.26 0.81 15.89
CA ALA A 69 1.71 -0.50 15.58
C ALA A 69 2.70 -1.62 15.94
N ARG A 70 3.96 -1.50 15.55
CA ARG A 70 5.02 -2.44 15.94
C ARG A 70 5.21 -2.52 17.45
N ARG A 71 5.19 -1.38 18.12
CA ARG A 71 5.34 -1.30 19.58
C ARG A 71 4.21 -1.98 20.34
N PHE A 72 2.99 -1.93 19.80
CA PHE A 72 1.78 -2.49 20.42
C PHE A 72 1.40 -3.87 19.87
N GLU A 73 2.26 -4.45 19.03
CA GLU A 73 2.06 -5.77 18.40
C GLU A 73 0.73 -5.83 17.60
N THR A 74 0.42 -4.73 16.89
CA THR A 74 -0.78 -4.58 16.06
C THR A 74 -0.41 -4.04 14.67
N THR A 75 -1.42 -3.66 13.87
CA THR A 75 -1.20 -3.05 12.54
C THR A 75 -1.57 -1.57 12.54
N PRO A 76 -0.98 -0.75 11.64
CA PRO A 76 -1.36 0.65 11.47
C PRO A 76 -2.86 0.81 11.18
N GLU A 77 -3.44 -0.13 10.42
CA GLU A 77 -4.84 -0.16 10.07
C GLU A 77 -5.73 -0.39 11.30
N SER A 78 -5.31 -1.30 12.18
CA SER A 78 -6.03 -1.53 13.44
C SER A 78 -6.02 -0.30 14.33
N LEU A 79 -4.87 0.39 14.42
CA LEU A 79 -4.77 1.65 15.15
C LEU A 79 -5.67 2.73 14.53
N ALA A 80 -5.67 2.87 13.22
CA ALA A 80 -6.54 3.80 12.51
C ALA A 80 -8.02 3.44 12.74
N TYR A 81 -8.38 2.17 12.58
CA TYR A 81 -9.74 1.68 12.78
C TYR A 81 -10.32 2.01 14.16
N TRP A 82 -9.57 1.72 15.24
CA TRP A 82 -10.04 1.96 16.59
C TRP A 82 -10.16 3.45 16.95
N ASN A 83 -9.46 4.32 16.22
CA ASN A 83 -9.40 5.74 16.49
C ASN A 83 -10.15 6.62 15.48
N ARG A 84 -10.69 6.05 14.41
CA ARG A 84 -11.36 6.78 13.32
C ARG A 84 -12.52 7.64 13.75
N ALA A 85 -13.32 7.18 14.73
CA ALA A 85 -14.45 7.95 15.24
C ALA A 85 -14.02 9.21 15.99
N ARG A 86 -12.85 9.18 16.63
CA ARG A 86 -12.29 10.32 17.37
C ARG A 86 -11.45 11.23 16.47
N TYR A 87 -10.75 10.64 15.50
CA TYR A 87 -9.88 11.35 14.57
C TYR A 87 -10.30 11.02 13.14
N PRO A 88 -11.19 11.83 12.54
CA PRO A 88 -11.70 11.57 11.18
C PRO A 88 -10.61 11.51 10.10
N SER A 89 -9.43 12.07 10.37
CA SER A 89 -8.27 11.94 9.48
C SER A 89 -7.71 10.50 9.39
N LEU A 90 -8.07 9.62 10.31
CA LEU A 90 -7.73 8.19 10.27
C LEU A 90 -8.83 7.32 9.64
N ASP A 91 -9.97 7.89 9.31
CA ASP A 91 -11.08 7.19 8.70
C ASP A 91 -11.02 7.29 7.18
N PRO A 92 -10.78 6.18 6.46
CA PRO A 92 -10.75 6.17 4.99
C PRO A 92 -12.02 6.69 4.33
N ASP A 93 -13.15 6.63 5.05
CA ASP A 93 -14.45 7.11 4.55
C ASP A 93 -14.70 8.60 4.83
N SER A 94 -13.78 9.24 5.56
CA SER A 94 -13.88 10.66 5.90
C SER A 94 -13.28 11.56 4.83
N ALA A 95 -13.94 12.69 4.55
CA ALA A 95 -13.37 13.75 3.70
C ALA A 95 -12.07 14.38 4.30
N ALA A 96 -11.86 14.19 5.61
CA ALA A 96 -10.66 14.64 6.31
C ALA A 96 -9.53 13.62 6.28
N TYR A 97 -9.69 12.48 5.60
CA TYR A 97 -8.72 11.39 5.59
C TYR A 97 -7.32 11.86 5.19
N ARG A 98 -6.34 11.49 6.01
CA ARG A 98 -4.91 11.70 5.77
C ARG A 98 -4.18 10.43 6.17
N PRO A 99 -3.74 9.60 5.20
CA PRO A 99 -3.10 8.33 5.51
C PRO A 99 -1.87 8.52 6.40
N ASN A 100 -1.78 7.71 7.44
CA ASN A 100 -0.67 7.66 8.40
C ASN A 100 -0.40 8.93 9.21
N ARG A 101 -1.24 9.96 9.12
CA ARG A 101 -1.06 11.20 9.89
C ARG A 101 -1.61 11.04 11.30
N ILE A 102 -0.74 11.20 12.28
CA ILE A 102 -1.08 11.39 13.69
C ILE A 102 -0.38 12.63 14.22
N GLU A 103 -0.97 13.26 15.23
CA GLU A 103 -0.44 14.51 15.80
C GLU A 103 0.01 14.30 17.24
N VAL A 104 1.07 15.00 17.63
CA VAL A 104 1.57 14.99 19.01
C VAL A 104 0.47 15.41 19.98
N GLY A 105 0.31 14.63 21.05
CA GLY A 105 -0.74 14.85 22.04
C GLY A 105 -2.05 14.10 21.78
N TRP A 106 -2.23 13.47 20.63
CA TRP A 106 -3.37 12.60 20.41
C TRP A 106 -3.37 11.41 21.36
N GLN A 107 -4.56 11.03 21.83
CA GLN A 107 -4.74 9.84 22.63
C GLN A 107 -5.30 8.72 21.76
N LEU A 108 -4.45 7.78 21.40
CA LEU A 108 -4.83 6.62 20.62
C LEU A 108 -5.27 5.47 21.53
N SER A 109 -6.41 4.90 21.22
CA SER A 109 -6.88 3.64 21.82
C SER A 109 -6.35 2.46 21.02
N TYR A 110 -5.89 1.41 21.70
CA TYR A 110 -5.39 0.20 21.06
C TYR A 110 -5.61 -1.03 21.93
N ILE A 111 -5.60 -2.20 21.34
CA ILE A 111 -5.64 -3.48 22.03
C ILE A 111 -4.30 -4.18 21.75
N PRO A 112 -3.43 -4.37 22.77
CA PRO A 112 -2.14 -5.02 22.57
C PRO A 112 -2.28 -6.41 21.96
N GLY A 113 -1.48 -6.70 20.93
CA GLY A 113 -1.47 -8.00 20.23
C GLY A 113 -2.71 -8.29 19.39
N ALA A 114 -3.69 -7.40 19.35
CA ALA A 114 -4.89 -7.61 18.54
C ALA A 114 -4.73 -6.97 17.16
N VAL A 115 -5.22 -7.67 16.14
CA VAL A 115 -5.30 -7.19 14.75
C VAL A 115 -6.78 -7.17 14.37
N VAL A 116 -7.22 -6.05 13.81
CA VAL A 116 -8.57 -5.96 13.23
C VAL A 116 -8.53 -6.72 11.91
N ASP A 117 -9.36 -7.75 11.82
CA ASP A 117 -9.56 -8.47 10.57
C ASP A 117 -10.45 -7.61 9.65
N PRO A 118 -9.93 -7.12 8.52
CA PRO A 118 -10.71 -6.29 7.62
C PRO A 118 -11.88 -7.04 6.96
N GLU A 119 -11.82 -8.39 6.93
CA GLU A 119 -12.91 -9.23 6.39
C GLU A 119 -14.04 -9.46 7.41
N ASN A 120 -13.76 -9.29 8.71
CA ASN A 120 -14.72 -9.46 9.81
C ASN A 120 -14.98 -8.16 10.58
N LEU A 121 -14.89 -7.02 9.93
CA LEU A 121 -15.37 -5.79 10.54
C LEU A 121 -16.86 -5.97 10.89
N PRO A 122 -17.28 -5.72 12.14
CA PRO A 122 -18.69 -5.71 12.43
C PRO A 122 -19.32 -4.69 11.48
N ALA A 123 -20.25 -5.15 10.66
CA ALA A 123 -21.00 -4.29 9.77
C ALA A 123 -21.48 -3.10 10.60
N ALA A 124 -21.21 -1.88 10.14
CA ALA A 124 -21.87 -0.71 10.69
C ALA A 124 -23.35 -1.06 10.69
N SER A 125 -24.00 -0.97 11.86
CA SER A 125 -25.40 -1.37 12.04
C SER A 125 -26.29 -0.43 11.21
N GLY A 126 -26.42 -0.78 9.93
CA GLY A 126 -27.34 -0.21 8.97
C GLY A 126 -28.19 -1.35 8.40
N PRO A 127 -29.40 -1.12 7.99
CA PRO A 127 -30.27 -2.15 7.42
C PRO A 127 -29.58 -2.80 6.21
N PRO A 128 -29.84 -4.12 5.93
CA PRO A 128 -29.26 -4.82 4.79
C PRO A 128 -29.66 -4.12 3.49
N PRO A 129 -28.80 -4.10 2.47
CA PRO A 129 -29.14 -3.55 1.17
C PRO A 129 -30.04 -4.55 0.42
N ASP A 130 -31.33 -4.52 0.71
CA ASP A 130 -32.38 -5.04 -0.17
C ASP A 130 -32.90 -3.86 -0.98
N ASP A 131 -32.26 -3.58 -2.04
CA ASP A 131 -32.72 -2.98 -3.30
C ASP A 131 -31.46 -2.55 -4.08
N PRO A 132 -31.32 -2.88 -5.37
CA PRO A 132 -30.42 -2.11 -6.22
C PRO A 132 -31.09 -0.74 -6.42
N GLY A 133 -30.95 0.13 -5.40
CA GLY A 133 -31.35 1.52 -5.49
C GLY A 133 -30.72 2.18 -6.72
N PRO A 134 -31.26 3.30 -7.18
CA PRO A 134 -30.78 3.98 -8.38
C PRO A 134 -29.28 4.16 -8.30
N ALA A 135 -28.58 3.80 -9.39
CA ALA A 135 -27.13 3.80 -9.50
C ALA A 135 -26.53 4.93 -8.64
N ALA A 136 -25.71 4.56 -7.65
CA ALA A 136 -25.19 5.50 -6.67
C ALA A 136 -24.66 6.74 -7.41
N SER A 137 -25.25 7.89 -7.18
CA SER A 137 -24.85 9.13 -7.84
C SER A 137 -23.39 9.38 -7.49
N VAL A 138 -22.54 9.55 -8.52
CA VAL A 138 -21.15 9.92 -8.33
C VAL A 138 -21.13 11.23 -7.53
N GLY A 139 -20.39 11.25 -6.41
CA GLY A 139 -20.22 12.43 -5.59
C GLY A 139 -19.53 13.58 -6.36
N PRO A 140 -19.44 14.78 -5.77
CA PRO A 140 -18.78 15.89 -6.43
C PRO A 140 -17.30 15.62 -6.66
N PHE A 141 -16.80 16.00 -7.84
CA PHE A 141 -15.39 15.99 -8.14
C PHE A 141 -14.65 17.09 -7.37
N PRO A 142 -13.37 16.88 -7.03
CA PRO A 142 -12.56 17.91 -6.40
C PRO A 142 -12.44 19.14 -7.32
N THR A 143 -12.39 20.32 -6.71
CA THR A 143 -12.26 21.60 -7.41
C THR A 143 -10.98 22.30 -7.02
N LEU A 144 -10.45 23.14 -7.91
CA LEU A 144 -9.29 23.96 -7.58
C LEU A 144 -9.65 25.04 -6.55
N PRO A 145 -8.76 25.32 -5.58
CA PRO A 145 -8.94 26.41 -4.64
C PRO A 145 -9.02 27.78 -5.32
N ALA A 146 -9.89 28.65 -4.80
CA ALA A 146 -10.10 29.99 -5.36
C ALA A 146 -8.89 30.95 -5.19
N ASP A 147 -7.98 30.64 -4.28
CA ASP A 147 -6.75 31.39 -4.01
C ASP A 147 -5.63 31.09 -5.01
N GLY A 148 -5.87 30.21 -5.97
CA GLY A 148 -4.89 29.79 -6.97
C GLY A 148 -3.88 28.75 -6.46
N GLY A 149 -4.07 28.21 -5.27
CA GLY A 149 -3.27 27.11 -4.72
C GLY A 149 -3.53 25.80 -5.43
N ALA A 150 -2.68 24.80 -5.18
CA ALA A 150 -2.90 23.43 -5.61
C ALA A 150 -4.01 22.76 -4.78
N ALA A 151 -4.89 22.02 -5.44
CA ALA A 151 -5.85 21.15 -4.74
C ALA A 151 -5.15 19.91 -4.23
N LEU A 152 -5.16 19.67 -2.91
CA LEU A 152 -4.68 18.41 -2.32
C LEU A 152 -5.81 17.37 -2.37
N VAL A 153 -5.56 16.28 -3.10
CA VAL A 153 -6.53 15.22 -3.31
C VAL A 153 -5.95 13.86 -2.98
N SER A 154 -6.66 13.04 -2.21
CA SER A 154 -6.25 11.67 -1.87
C SER A 154 -7.12 10.61 -2.52
N ARG A 155 -8.28 10.99 -3.04
CA ARG A 155 -9.22 10.12 -3.76
C ARG A 155 -10.18 10.96 -4.60
N GLY A 156 -10.78 10.35 -5.58
CA GLY A 156 -11.91 10.91 -6.32
C GLY A 156 -13.25 10.72 -5.60
N PRO A 157 -14.37 11.07 -6.25
CA PRO A 157 -15.70 10.96 -5.68
C PRO A 157 -16.09 9.52 -5.36
N ALA A 158 -16.87 9.35 -4.28
CA ALA A 158 -17.52 8.09 -4.00
C ALA A 158 -18.51 7.72 -5.12
N GLY A 159 -18.67 6.43 -5.39
CA GLY A 159 -19.56 5.94 -6.45
C GLY A 159 -18.94 5.91 -7.85
N LEU A 160 -17.70 6.39 -8.02
CA LEU A 160 -16.96 6.21 -9.28
C LEU A 160 -16.55 4.74 -9.40
N GLY A 161 -16.84 4.08 -10.54
CA GLY A 161 -16.42 2.69 -10.77
C GLY A 161 -14.94 2.52 -11.13
N GLY A 162 -14.14 3.60 -11.04
CA GLY A 162 -12.75 3.66 -11.45
C GLY A 162 -11.77 3.79 -10.28
N VAL A 163 -10.56 3.23 -10.45
CA VAL A 163 -9.41 3.31 -9.52
C VAL A 163 -8.19 3.75 -10.32
N ALA A 164 -7.41 4.69 -9.80
CA ALA A 164 -6.15 5.09 -10.41
C ALA A 164 -4.96 4.32 -9.81
N LEU A 165 -4.15 3.68 -10.66
CA LEU A 165 -2.85 3.16 -10.25
C LEU A 165 -1.79 4.24 -10.43
N THR A 166 -1.08 4.57 -9.35
CA THR A 166 -0.02 5.57 -9.35
C THR A 166 1.26 4.99 -8.82
N PHE A 167 2.38 5.38 -9.41
CA PHE A 167 3.71 4.90 -9.05
C PHE A 167 4.61 6.07 -8.67
N GLU A 168 5.52 5.84 -7.72
CA GLU A 168 6.57 6.79 -7.38
C GLU A 168 7.92 6.28 -7.86
N TYR A 169 8.69 7.17 -8.50
CA TYR A 169 10.05 6.90 -8.95
C TYR A 169 11.01 8.02 -8.54
N ALA A 170 11.90 7.68 -7.64
CA ALA A 170 12.91 8.62 -7.15
C ALA A 170 14.35 8.22 -7.54
N GLY A 171 14.50 7.21 -8.39
CA GLY A 171 15.78 6.58 -8.68
C GLY A 171 16.11 5.46 -7.68
N GLY A 172 17.24 4.77 -7.88
CA GLY A 172 17.72 3.70 -7.00
C GLY A 172 17.00 2.36 -7.07
N ALA A 173 15.97 2.25 -7.90
CA ALA A 173 15.12 1.06 -7.98
C ALA A 173 15.53 0.05 -9.07
N GLY A 174 16.76 0.11 -9.51
CA GLY A 174 17.48 -0.89 -10.29
C GLY A 174 16.92 -1.32 -11.66
N ALA A 175 17.82 -1.72 -12.55
CA ALA A 175 17.51 -2.38 -13.83
C ALA A 175 17.28 -3.89 -13.68
N GLY A 176 17.27 -4.44 -12.47
CA GLY A 176 17.11 -5.87 -12.22
C GLY A 176 15.74 -6.43 -12.63
N PRO A 177 15.58 -7.76 -12.65
CA PRO A 177 14.29 -8.40 -12.86
C PRO A 177 13.28 -7.87 -11.82
N GLY A 178 12.16 -7.28 -12.29
CA GLY A 178 11.17 -6.64 -11.41
C GLY A 178 11.46 -5.17 -11.09
N GLY A 179 12.57 -4.59 -11.57
CA GLY A 179 12.91 -3.17 -11.39
C GLY A 179 12.01 -2.22 -12.16
N ALA A 180 12.26 -0.91 -11.99
CA ALA A 180 11.45 0.16 -12.58
C ALA A 180 11.23 0.00 -14.10
N ALA A 181 12.29 -0.34 -14.84
CA ALA A 181 12.21 -0.54 -16.29
C ALA A 181 11.27 -1.68 -16.69
N ALA A 182 11.25 -2.77 -15.90
CA ALA A 182 10.38 -3.92 -16.16
C ALA A 182 8.92 -3.58 -15.90
N ILE A 183 8.63 -2.81 -14.84
CA ILE A 183 7.27 -2.34 -14.55
C ILE A 183 6.77 -1.42 -15.68
N VAL A 184 7.58 -0.47 -16.15
CA VAL A 184 7.19 0.41 -17.27
C VAL A 184 6.90 -0.40 -18.52
N GLN A 185 7.74 -1.40 -18.82
CA GLN A 185 7.52 -2.29 -19.96
C GLN A 185 6.21 -3.10 -19.82
N TRP A 186 5.94 -3.60 -18.63
CA TRP A 186 4.70 -4.35 -18.36
C TRP A 186 3.47 -3.47 -18.52
N LEU A 187 3.47 -2.23 -17.97
CA LEU A 187 2.38 -1.27 -18.13
C LEU A 187 2.11 -0.96 -19.61
N ALA A 188 3.17 -0.73 -20.38
CA ALA A 188 3.03 -0.49 -21.83
C ALA A 188 2.47 -1.70 -22.58
N ALA A 189 2.88 -2.91 -22.23
CA ALA A 189 2.42 -4.14 -22.88
C ALA A 189 0.99 -4.51 -22.50
N SER A 190 0.58 -4.23 -21.26
CA SER A 190 -0.78 -4.53 -20.76
C SER A 190 -1.81 -3.45 -21.12
N GLY A 191 -1.38 -2.28 -21.59
CA GLY A 191 -2.27 -1.14 -21.90
C GLY A 191 -2.98 -0.56 -20.67
N VAL A 192 -2.49 -0.88 -19.45
CA VAL A 192 -3.07 -0.40 -18.21
C VAL A 192 -2.73 1.08 -18.03
N PRO A 193 -3.71 1.97 -17.85
CA PRO A 193 -3.44 3.37 -17.57
C PRO A 193 -2.75 3.52 -16.21
N ALA A 194 -1.69 4.30 -16.18
CA ALA A 194 -0.92 4.56 -14.97
C ALA A 194 -0.43 6.00 -14.92
N THR A 195 -0.23 6.52 -13.71
CA THR A 195 0.46 7.80 -13.48
C THR A 195 1.76 7.54 -12.75
N VAL A 196 2.87 8.06 -13.26
CA VAL A 196 4.19 7.91 -12.61
C VAL A 196 4.64 9.27 -12.11
N PHE A 197 4.78 9.40 -10.80
CA PHE A 197 5.35 10.56 -10.13
C PHE A 197 6.87 10.42 -10.08
N VAL A 198 7.59 11.30 -10.75
CA VAL A 198 9.04 11.22 -10.95
C VAL A 198 9.72 12.35 -10.20
N ALA A 199 10.73 12.02 -9.39
CA ALA A 199 11.62 13.00 -8.79
C ALA A 199 12.78 13.34 -9.75
N ALA A 200 13.24 14.60 -9.77
CA ALA A 200 14.41 15.00 -10.57
C ALA A 200 15.67 14.21 -10.21
N GLY A 201 15.84 13.80 -8.94
CA GLY A 201 16.95 12.94 -8.52
C GLY A 201 17.03 11.58 -9.25
N ALA A 202 15.97 11.17 -9.97
CA ALA A 202 16.04 10.01 -10.86
C ALA A 202 17.01 10.21 -12.03
N LEU A 203 17.35 11.43 -12.39
CA LEU A 203 18.33 11.74 -13.44
C LEU A 203 19.76 11.40 -13.01
N ASP A 204 20.05 11.45 -11.72
CA ASP A 204 21.35 11.14 -11.12
C ASP A 204 21.57 9.64 -10.90
N ASP A 205 20.50 8.85 -11.03
CA ASP A 205 20.56 7.40 -10.91
C ASP A 205 21.18 6.78 -12.17
N PRO A 206 22.16 5.87 -12.07
CA PRO A 206 22.76 5.19 -13.22
C PRO A 206 21.75 4.55 -14.19
N ASP A 207 20.65 4.02 -13.67
CA ASP A 207 19.58 3.40 -14.44
C ASP A 207 18.46 4.38 -14.82
N GLY A 208 18.42 5.53 -14.17
CA GLY A 208 17.38 6.54 -14.31
C GLY A 208 17.12 6.98 -15.75
N PRO A 209 18.14 7.38 -16.53
CA PRO A 209 17.94 7.78 -17.92
C PRO A 209 17.32 6.70 -18.81
N ALA A 210 17.56 5.41 -18.51
CA ALA A 210 16.95 4.31 -19.25
C ALA A 210 15.46 4.16 -18.89
N VAL A 211 15.10 4.30 -17.62
CA VAL A 211 13.71 4.27 -17.14
C VAL A 211 12.93 5.47 -17.70
N LEU A 212 13.51 6.68 -17.65
CA LEU A 212 12.87 7.90 -18.14
C LEU A 212 12.63 7.83 -19.66
N ARG A 213 13.56 7.34 -20.45
CA ARG A 213 13.33 7.11 -21.89
C ARG A 213 12.18 6.14 -22.16
N ARG A 214 12.03 5.09 -21.36
CA ARG A 214 10.89 4.17 -21.51
C ARG A 214 9.57 4.84 -21.13
N LEU A 215 9.57 5.64 -20.07
CA LEU A 215 8.41 6.45 -19.67
C LEU A 215 8.03 7.46 -20.75
N ALA A 216 9.00 8.13 -21.36
CA ALA A 216 8.78 9.07 -22.47
C ALA A 216 8.06 8.42 -23.65
N GLY A 217 8.40 7.16 -23.97
CA GLY A 217 7.77 6.37 -25.03
C GLY A 217 6.47 5.64 -24.61
N SER A 218 6.02 5.79 -23.36
CA SER A 218 4.83 5.10 -22.85
C SER A 218 3.59 6.02 -22.86
N SER A 219 2.41 5.41 -22.75
CA SER A 219 1.13 6.11 -22.53
C SER A 219 0.90 6.51 -21.06
N SER A 220 1.82 6.19 -20.15
CA SER A 220 1.69 6.58 -18.74
C SER A 220 1.76 8.10 -18.60
N LEU A 221 0.86 8.66 -17.78
CA LEU A 221 0.96 10.05 -17.36
C LEU A 221 2.20 10.23 -16.48
N VAL A 222 2.99 11.27 -16.73
CA VAL A 222 4.13 11.62 -15.91
C VAL A 222 3.82 12.88 -15.09
N ALA A 223 4.18 12.85 -13.81
CA ALA A 223 3.89 13.89 -12.83
C ALA A 223 5.11 14.15 -11.96
N GLY A 224 5.19 15.30 -11.30
CA GLY A 224 6.29 15.65 -10.42
C GLY A 224 6.20 14.94 -9.05
N LEU A 225 7.31 14.39 -8.56
CA LEU A 225 7.46 13.86 -7.21
C LEU A 225 8.39 14.78 -6.42
N LEU A 226 7.83 15.47 -5.42
CA LEU A 226 8.59 16.37 -4.57
C LEU A 226 9.28 15.66 -3.41
N ALA A 227 10.55 16.03 -3.18
CA ALA A 227 11.14 15.85 -1.86
C ALA A 227 10.43 16.77 -0.85
N PRO A 228 10.43 16.42 0.46
CA PRO A 228 9.96 17.33 1.48
C PRO A 228 10.71 18.68 1.34
N ALA A 229 9.97 19.76 1.20
CA ALA A 229 10.56 21.11 1.09
C ALA A 229 10.51 21.79 2.46
N ASP A 230 11.63 22.27 2.91
CA ASP A 230 11.74 23.02 4.17
C ASP A 230 11.34 24.51 3.99
N ASP A 231 11.18 24.99 2.75
CA ASP A 231 10.91 26.39 2.42
C ASP A 231 9.90 26.50 1.26
N ALA A 232 8.68 26.86 1.58
CA ALA A 232 7.62 27.09 0.61
C ALA A 232 7.94 28.23 -0.37
N ALA A 233 8.71 29.23 0.06
CA ALA A 233 9.06 30.37 -0.80
C ALA A 233 9.95 29.95 -1.99
N ARG A 234 10.74 28.90 -1.84
CA ARG A 234 11.60 28.36 -2.90
C ARG A 234 10.97 27.23 -3.70
N LEU A 235 9.85 26.70 -3.21
CA LEU A 235 9.21 25.54 -3.82
C LEU A 235 8.84 25.76 -5.29
N GLY A 236 8.30 26.93 -5.63
CA GLY A 236 7.93 27.25 -7.01
C GLY A 236 9.13 27.29 -7.96
N GLU A 237 10.29 27.76 -7.51
CA GLU A 237 11.53 27.75 -8.31
C GLU A 237 12.08 26.32 -8.44
N ALA A 238 12.08 25.56 -7.35
CA ALA A 238 12.52 24.17 -7.36
C ALA A 238 11.65 23.33 -8.30
N LEU A 239 10.34 23.47 -8.25
CA LEU A 239 9.42 22.77 -9.17
C LEU A 239 9.73 23.07 -10.65
N ARG A 240 9.97 24.34 -10.99
CA ARG A 240 10.30 24.71 -12.38
C ARG A 240 11.67 24.18 -12.80
N ALA A 241 12.65 24.16 -11.90
CA ALA A 241 13.97 23.61 -12.17
C ALA A 241 13.93 22.10 -12.38
N ASP A 242 13.23 21.39 -11.51
CA ASP A 242 13.02 19.94 -11.61
C ASP A 242 12.26 19.57 -12.89
N ASP A 243 11.19 20.31 -13.21
CA ASP A 243 10.42 20.09 -14.43
C ASP A 243 11.24 20.35 -15.70
N ALA A 244 12.04 21.41 -15.72
CA ALA A 244 12.91 21.69 -16.86
C ALA A 244 13.93 20.55 -17.10
N ALA A 245 14.49 20.00 -16.04
CA ALA A 245 15.42 18.89 -16.13
C ALA A 245 14.70 17.61 -16.60
N LEU A 246 13.53 17.31 -16.06
CA LEU A 246 12.71 16.17 -16.45
C LEU A 246 12.16 16.31 -17.87
N LEU A 247 11.74 17.52 -18.28
CA LEU A 247 11.26 17.80 -19.62
C LEU A 247 12.29 17.44 -20.70
N ALA A 248 13.57 17.74 -20.44
CA ALA A 248 14.64 17.37 -21.36
C ALA A 248 14.78 15.85 -21.55
N ALA A 249 14.48 15.04 -20.50
CA ALA A 249 14.56 13.59 -20.53
C ALA A 249 13.27 12.92 -21.03
N LEU A 250 12.11 13.51 -20.74
CA LEU A 250 10.78 12.93 -20.96
C LEU A 250 10.09 13.49 -22.21
N GLY A 251 10.51 14.64 -22.71
CA GLY A 251 9.86 15.35 -23.82
C GLY A 251 8.51 15.98 -23.46
N ARG A 252 8.14 16.01 -22.17
CA ARG A 252 6.88 16.56 -21.66
C ARG A 252 7.03 17.05 -20.24
N SER A 253 6.27 18.11 -19.88
CA SER A 253 6.21 18.66 -18.53
C SER A 253 5.49 17.71 -17.58
N THR A 254 5.81 17.82 -16.29
CA THR A 254 5.12 17.15 -15.19
C THR A 254 3.89 17.93 -14.70
N ALA A 255 3.78 19.21 -15.03
CA ALA A 255 2.60 19.99 -14.71
C ALA A 255 1.36 19.44 -15.44
N PRO A 256 0.18 19.57 -14.87
CA PRO A 256 -0.18 20.25 -13.62
C PRO A 256 -0.15 19.36 -12.38
N TRP A 257 0.48 18.20 -12.42
CA TRP A 257 0.41 17.14 -11.43
C TRP A 257 1.66 17.10 -10.56
N LEU A 258 1.48 17.06 -9.25
CA LEU A 258 2.58 16.82 -8.33
C LEU A 258 2.16 15.88 -7.19
N ARG A 259 3.13 15.29 -6.51
CA ARG A 259 2.96 14.54 -5.28
C ARG A 259 4.04 14.91 -4.29
N SER A 260 3.68 15.16 -3.03
CA SER A 260 4.61 15.13 -1.91
C SER A 260 4.85 13.69 -1.48
N ARG A 261 6.09 13.32 -1.16
CA ARG A 261 6.43 11.96 -0.69
C ARG A 261 5.69 11.53 0.58
N GLY A 262 5.26 12.49 1.41
CA GLY A 262 4.48 12.25 2.61
C GLY A 262 2.97 12.12 2.36
N GLY A 263 2.50 12.47 1.16
CA GLY A 263 1.08 12.52 0.84
C GLY A 263 0.35 13.72 1.43
N ASP A 264 1.07 14.61 2.11
CA ASP A 264 0.57 15.86 2.69
C ASP A 264 1.38 17.05 2.20
N ALA A 265 0.83 18.24 2.32
CA ALA A 265 1.52 19.49 2.04
C ALA A 265 0.93 20.62 2.91
N ALA A 266 1.79 21.53 3.36
CA ALA A 266 1.37 22.72 4.06
C ALA A 266 0.62 23.68 3.12
N ALA A 267 -0.24 24.54 3.65
CA ALA A 267 -1.06 25.44 2.85
C ALA A 267 -0.23 26.42 2.00
N ASP A 268 0.86 26.91 2.53
CA ASP A 268 1.81 27.79 1.84
C ASP A 268 2.55 27.06 0.69
N ALA A 269 2.89 25.80 0.89
CA ALA A 269 3.46 24.95 -0.15
C ALA A 269 2.44 24.67 -1.28
N LEU A 270 1.18 24.43 -0.94
CA LEU A 270 0.12 24.26 -1.93
C LEU A 270 -0.12 25.54 -2.74
N LEU A 271 -0.09 26.70 -2.07
CA LEU A 271 -0.20 28.00 -2.75
C LEU A 271 0.98 28.25 -3.69
N ALA A 272 2.20 27.99 -3.24
CA ALA A 272 3.41 28.13 -4.05
C ALA A 272 3.39 27.19 -5.27
N ALA A 273 2.97 25.95 -5.09
CA ALA A 273 2.85 24.97 -6.18
C ALA A 273 1.82 25.39 -7.21
N GLY A 274 0.60 25.76 -6.78
CA GLY A 274 -0.47 26.21 -7.66
C GLY A 274 -0.07 27.44 -8.48
N THR A 275 0.54 28.46 -7.82
CA THR A 275 1.06 29.66 -8.46
C THR A 275 2.16 29.33 -9.48
N ALA A 276 2.92 28.27 -9.26
CA ALA A 276 3.97 27.82 -10.18
C ALA A 276 3.44 27.00 -11.36
N GLY A 277 2.16 26.59 -11.37
CA GLY A 277 1.52 25.84 -12.44
C GLY A 277 1.17 24.38 -12.09
N TRP A 278 1.53 23.92 -10.90
CA TRP A 278 1.16 22.58 -10.40
C TRP A 278 -0.11 22.69 -9.55
N THR A 279 -1.26 22.55 -10.21
CA THR A 279 -2.56 22.81 -9.59
C THR A 279 -3.16 21.59 -8.88
N TRP A 280 -2.61 20.40 -9.08
CA TRP A 280 -3.09 19.14 -8.48
C TRP A 280 -2.00 18.48 -7.63
N ALA A 281 -2.13 18.57 -6.32
CA ALA A 281 -1.31 17.84 -5.35
C ALA A 281 -2.00 16.51 -5.03
N VAL A 282 -1.43 15.40 -5.53
CA VAL A 282 -2.07 14.08 -5.51
C VAL A 282 -1.47 13.21 -4.42
N ALA A 283 -2.21 12.95 -3.37
CA ALA A 283 -1.92 11.95 -2.36
C ALA A 283 -2.52 10.58 -2.78
N TRP A 284 -2.84 9.73 -1.84
CA TRP A 284 -3.45 8.41 -2.03
C TRP A 284 -4.34 8.05 -0.84
N ASP A 285 -5.25 7.11 -1.03
CA ASP A 285 -6.05 6.48 0.02
C ASP A 285 -5.70 4.99 0.20
N VAL A 286 -4.98 4.39 -0.77
CA VAL A 286 -4.52 3.00 -0.69
C VAL A 286 -3.01 2.92 -0.85
N ASP A 287 -2.34 2.42 0.19
CA ASP A 287 -0.90 2.17 0.22
C ASP A 287 -0.64 0.71 0.67
N PRO A 288 -0.14 -0.16 -0.21
CA PRO A 288 0.19 -1.53 0.14
C PRO A 288 1.57 -1.69 0.79
N ASP A 289 2.36 -0.60 0.95
CA ASP A 289 3.72 -0.61 1.51
C ASP A 289 4.70 -1.48 0.69
N ASP A 290 4.56 -1.46 -0.63
CA ASP A 290 5.35 -2.26 -1.58
C ASP A 290 6.81 -1.78 -1.75
N GLY A 291 7.12 -0.60 -1.21
CA GLY A 291 8.49 -0.04 -1.17
C GLY A 291 9.37 -0.60 -0.06
N ALA A 292 8.82 -1.39 0.88
CA ALA A 292 9.59 -1.98 1.96
C ALA A 292 10.60 -3.02 1.44
N ALA A 293 11.85 -2.96 1.96
CA ALA A 293 12.92 -3.83 1.51
C ALA A 293 12.61 -5.33 1.76
N PRO A 294 12.89 -6.22 0.79
CA PRO A 294 12.76 -7.66 1.00
C PRO A 294 13.70 -8.12 2.13
N GLY A 295 13.23 -8.99 2.99
CA GLY A 295 14.02 -9.57 4.09
C GLY A 295 13.92 -8.84 5.44
N ALA A 296 13.38 -7.63 5.49
CA ALA A 296 13.05 -6.91 6.74
C ALA A 296 11.57 -7.07 7.14
N GLY A 297 10.89 -8.14 6.69
CA GLY A 297 9.44 -8.30 6.87
C GLY A 297 8.60 -7.51 5.87
N GLY A 298 9.18 -7.10 4.74
CA GLY A 298 8.45 -6.46 3.64
C GLY A 298 7.42 -7.40 3.02
N PRO A 299 6.34 -6.85 2.41
CA PRO A 299 5.25 -7.64 1.87
C PRO A 299 5.71 -8.52 0.70
N ILE A 300 5.16 -9.71 0.60
CA ILE A 300 5.23 -10.54 -0.61
C ILE A 300 4.14 -10.05 -1.60
N ALA A 301 4.26 -10.46 -2.87
CA ALA A 301 3.30 -10.03 -3.90
C ALA A 301 1.83 -10.25 -3.52
N ARG A 302 1.53 -11.39 -2.89
CA ARG A 302 0.17 -11.70 -2.40
C ARG A 302 -0.34 -10.70 -1.37
N ASP A 303 0.52 -10.24 -0.46
CA ASP A 303 0.13 -9.25 0.56
C ASP A 303 -0.16 -7.89 -0.07
N ILE A 304 0.63 -7.49 -1.08
CA ILE A 304 0.41 -6.28 -1.87
C ILE A 304 -0.97 -6.35 -2.54
N VAL A 305 -1.27 -7.47 -3.23
CA VAL A 305 -2.59 -7.71 -3.85
C VAL A 305 -3.70 -7.59 -2.81
N THR A 306 -3.59 -8.32 -1.71
CA THR A 306 -4.62 -8.34 -0.65
C THR A 306 -4.86 -6.93 -0.10
N ARG A 307 -3.79 -6.17 0.19
CA ARG A 307 -3.91 -4.81 0.73
C ARG A 307 -4.55 -3.84 -0.26
N VAL A 308 -4.25 -3.96 -1.55
CA VAL A 308 -4.88 -3.12 -2.57
C VAL A 308 -6.34 -3.49 -2.73
N VAL A 309 -6.64 -4.77 -3.01
CA VAL A 309 -8.01 -5.20 -3.35
C VAL A 309 -8.99 -5.03 -2.19
N SER A 310 -8.55 -5.29 -0.94
CA SER A 310 -9.42 -5.13 0.23
C SER A 310 -9.74 -3.68 0.60
N ARG A 311 -8.93 -2.71 0.14
CA ARG A 311 -9.07 -1.31 0.52
C ARG A 311 -9.57 -0.43 -0.63
N ALA A 312 -9.28 -0.81 -1.87
CA ALA A 312 -9.67 -0.03 -3.03
C ALA A 312 -11.19 0.03 -3.17
N ARG A 313 -11.67 1.20 -3.51
CA ARG A 313 -13.08 1.51 -3.79
C ARG A 313 -13.15 2.41 -5.00
N GLY A 314 -14.33 2.62 -5.52
CA GLY A 314 -14.52 3.60 -6.58
C GLY A 314 -13.98 4.98 -6.17
N GLY A 315 -13.16 5.57 -7.01
CA GLY A 315 -12.45 6.81 -6.73
C GLY A 315 -11.10 6.66 -6.03
N SER A 316 -10.68 5.45 -5.64
CA SER A 316 -9.38 5.26 -4.97
C SER A 316 -8.20 5.63 -5.84
N ILE A 317 -7.16 6.16 -5.18
CA ILE A 317 -5.83 6.40 -5.75
C ILE A 317 -4.85 5.48 -5.03
N VAL A 318 -4.33 4.49 -5.75
CA VAL A 318 -3.39 3.51 -5.21
C VAL A 318 -1.96 4.02 -5.41
N ARG A 319 -1.18 4.05 -4.33
CA ARG A 319 0.26 4.34 -4.37
C ARG A 319 1.06 3.06 -4.49
N LEU A 320 1.94 2.99 -5.46
CA LEU A 320 2.89 1.90 -5.67
C LEU A 320 4.30 2.47 -5.89
N GLN A 321 5.32 1.64 -5.70
CA GLN A 321 6.71 2.01 -5.99
C GLN A 321 7.12 1.48 -7.37
N LEU A 322 7.61 2.37 -8.22
CA LEU A 322 8.19 1.95 -9.48
C LEU A 322 9.58 1.33 -9.21
N GLY A 323 9.63 0.01 -9.23
CA GLY A 323 10.81 -0.76 -8.83
C GLY A 323 10.74 -1.35 -7.43
N GLY A 324 9.59 -1.32 -6.78
CA GLY A 324 9.35 -2.09 -5.57
C GLY A 324 9.59 -3.57 -5.81
N ALA A 325 10.24 -4.25 -4.84
CA ALA A 325 10.80 -5.59 -5.03
C ALA A 325 9.80 -6.68 -5.46
N ARG A 326 8.51 -6.47 -5.17
CA ARG A 326 7.42 -7.40 -5.49
C ARG A 326 6.27 -6.75 -6.24
N THR A 327 6.41 -5.49 -6.58
CA THR A 327 5.35 -4.71 -7.26
C THR A 327 5.00 -5.35 -8.59
N LEU A 328 6.00 -5.67 -9.43
CA LEU A 328 5.75 -6.31 -10.74
C LEU A 328 4.97 -7.61 -10.61
N ASP A 329 5.36 -8.47 -9.65
CA ASP A 329 4.72 -9.76 -9.41
C ASP A 329 3.27 -9.61 -8.92
N ALA A 330 2.95 -8.48 -8.26
CA ALA A 330 1.62 -8.21 -7.73
C ALA A 330 0.64 -7.62 -8.76
N LEU A 331 1.14 -6.93 -9.80
CA LEU A 331 0.29 -6.20 -10.74
C LEU A 331 -0.82 -7.04 -11.39
N PRO A 332 -0.57 -8.27 -11.91
CA PRO A 332 -1.64 -9.09 -12.47
C PRO A 332 -2.75 -9.37 -11.45
N GLY A 333 -2.36 -9.80 -10.24
CA GLY A 333 -3.32 -10.10 -9.17
C GLY A 333 -4.09 -8.87 -8.68
N ILE A 334 -3.48 -7.67 -8.72
CA ILE A 334 -4.18 -6.41 -8.43
C ILE A 334 -5.28 -6.18 -9.47
N LEU A 335 -4.98 -6.33 -10.76
CA LEU A 335 -5.96 -6.12 -11.82
C LEU A 335 -7.12 -7.09 -11.71
N ASP A 336 -6.82 -8.38 -11.60
CA ASP A 336 -7.82 -9.44 -11.47
C ASP A 336 -8.73 -9.22 -10.24
N GLY A 337 -8.11 -8.83 -9.11
CA GLY A 337 -8.84 -8.58 -7.87
C GLY A 337 -9.72 -7.33 -7.92
N LEU A 338 -9.26 -6.25 -8.55
CA LEU A 338 -10.07 -5.04 -8.76
C LEU A 338 -11.24 -5.33 -9.70
N GLU A 339 -11.01 -6.05 -10.80
CA GLU A 339 -12.07 -6.44 -11.74
C GLU A 339 -13.12 -7.33 -11.05
N ALA A 340 -12.69 -8.30 -10.26
CA ALA A 340 -13.59 -9.16 -9.47
C ALA A 340 -14.41 -8.36 -8.44
N ALA A 341 -13.89 -7.23 -7.95
CA ALA A 341 -14.60 -6.29 -7.08
C ALA A 341 -15.50 -5.28 -7.86
N GLY A 342 -15.60 -5.41 -9.18
CA GLY A 342 -16.37 -4.50 -10.03
C GLY A 342 -15.71 -3.14 -10.25
N LEU A 343 -14.40 -3.03 -10.01
CA LEU A 343 -13.62 -1.81 -10.17
C LEU A 343 -12.75 -1.89 -11.42
N ARG A 344 -12.66 -0.78 -12.16
CA ARG A 344 -11.80 -0.68 -13.34
C ARG A 344 -10.60 0.20 -13.07
N VAL A 345 -9.44 -0.15 -13.58
CA VAL A 345 -8.30 0.77 -13.59
C VAL A 345 -8.52 1.82 -14.67
N VAL A 346 -8.47 3.08 -14.28
CA VAL A 346 -8.73 4.24 -15.14
C VAL A 346 -7.62 5.28 -14.99
N PRO A 347 -7.46 6.22 -15.94
CA PRO A 347 -6.54 7.35 -15.78
C PRO A 347 -6.83 8.16 -14.51
N LEU A 348 -5.79 8.71 -13.89
CA LEU A 348 -5.92 9.60 -12.73
C LEU A 348 -6.82 10.80 -13.02
N ALA A 349 -6.72 11.36 -14.24
CA ALA A 349 -7.56 12.47 -14.69
C ALA A 349 -9.06 12.11 -14.64
N GLU A 350 -9.43 10.88 -14.99
CA GLU A 350 -10.81 10.40 -14.90
C GLU A 350 -11.27 10.30 -13.45
N VAL A 351 -10.40 9.78 -12.55
CA VAL A 351 -10.71 9.70 -11.12
C VAL A 351 -10.96 11.08 -10.51
N LEU A 352 -10.26 12.11 -10.99
CA LEU A 352 -10.40 13.48 -10.50
C LEU A 352 -11.41 14.33 -11.28
N GLY A 353 -12.00 13.80 -12.35
CA GLY A 353 -12.98 14.52 -13.19
C GLY A 353 -12.36 15.69 -13.95
N VAL A 354 -11.05 15.64 -14.18
CA VAL A 354 -10.35 16.62 -14.99
C VAL A 354 -10.12 16.05 -16.39
N GLY A 355 -10.38 16.84 -17.41
CA GLY A 355 -10.08 16.42 -18.78
C GLY A 355 -8.59 16.07 -18.89
N GLU A 356 -8.23 15.09 -19.74
CA GLU A 356 -6.83 14.86 -20.08
C GLU A 356 -6.24 16.19 -20.53
N ALA A 357 -5.19 16.65 -19.86
CA ALA A 357 -4.39 17.76 -20.35
C ALA A 357 -3.85 17.31 -21.71
N THR A 358 -4.44 17.81 -22.78
CA THR A 358 -3.91 17.58 -24.12
C THR A 358 -2.48 18.11 -24.09
N PRO A 359 -1.45 17.28 -24.39
CA PRO A 359 -0.08 17.80 -24.47
C PRO A 359 -0.11 18.96 -25.44
N GLY A 360 0.22 20.14 -24.91
CA GLY A 360 0.18 21.39 -25.67
C GLY A 360 0.95 21.26 -26.98
N GLY A 361 0.32 21.65 -28.07
CA GLY A 361 0.93 21.75 -29.36
C GLY A 361 1.94 22.92 -29.40
#